data_ae66c6c4fe8277d576bc76e07a49688c
#
_entry.id   ae66c6c4fe8277d576bc76e07a49688c
#
_cell.length_a   1.000
_cell.length_b   1.000
_cell.length_c   1.000
_cell.angle_alpha   90.00
_cell.angle_beta   90.00
_cell.angle_gamma   90.00
#
_symmetry.space_group_name_H-M   'P 1'
#
loop_
_entity.id
_entity.type
_entity.pdbx_description
1 polymer ?
#
loop_
_entity_poly.entity_id
_entity_poly.type
_entity_poly.pdbx_seq_one_letter_code
_entity_poly.pdbx_strand_id
1 'polypeptide(L)'
;MINRRNTLVLGWLLALLFVAPIYLAQSSRPAKAASAGPETGFAIYYSDQLVGRPLANGEKYDSKVLSAAHRTLPFGTMVKVTNLKNDKSTVVKINDRGPHGSKANIIDLSRRAAEEIDMIKDGKAKVRIEVVEAAKK
;
A
#
# COMPACT_ATOMS: atom_id res chain seq x y z
N MET A 1 -42.42 47.12 -64.31
CA MET A 1 -43.29 46.30 -63.44
C MET A 1 -42.66 44.93 -63.25
N ILE A 2 -41.81 44.70 -62.30
CA ILE A 2 -41.53 43.39 -61.78
C ILE A 2 -40.96 43.55 -60.41
N ASN A 3 -41.79 43.11 -59.48
CA ASN A 3 -41.51 43.16 -58.08
C ASN A 3 -40.65 41.96 -57.74
N ARG A 4 -39.42 42.15 -57.42
CA ARG A 4 -38.56 41.09 -56.91
C ARG A 4 -38.46 41.20 -55.40
N ARG A 5 -39.25 40.43 -54.73
CA ARG A 5 -39.11 40.21 -53.30
C ARG A 5 -37.85 39.37 -53.04
N ASN A 6 -36.84 40.01 -52.54
CA ASN A 6 -35.73 39.31 -51.94
C ASN A 6 -36.16 38.69 -50.64
N THR A 7 -36.39 37.39 -50.68
CA THR A 7 -36.49 36.57 -49.46
C THR A 7 -35.09 36.32 -48.95
N LEU A 8 -34.69 37.07 -47.97
CA LEU A 8 -33.50 36.76 -47.14
C LEU A 8 -33.83 35.53 -46.31
N VAL A 9 -33.29 34.37 -46.69
CA VAL A 9 -33.29 33.19 -45.87
C VAL A 9 -32.20 33.39 -44.81
N LEU A 10 -32.61 33.83 -43.63
CA LEU A 10 -31.76 33.80 -42.46
C LEU A 10 -31.53 32.32 -42.09
N GLY A 11 -30.40 31.80 -42.46
CA GLY A 11 -29.93 30.53 -41.97
C GLY A 11 -29.61 30.66 -40.47
N TRP A 12 -30.43 30.02 -39.68
CA TRP A 12 -30.15 29.84 -38.27
C TRP A 12 -29.06 28.81 -38.17
N LEU A 13 -27.81 29.28 -38.01
CA LEU A 13 -26.72 28.43 -37.54
C LEU A 13 -26.96 28.13 -36.06
N LEU A 14 -27.62 27.02 -35.78
CA LEU A 14 -27.63 26.39 -34.46
C LEU A 14 -26.22 25.89 -34.21
N ALA A 15 -25.41 26.73 -33.57
CA ALA A 15 -24.19 26.26 -32.95
C ALA A 15 -24.55 25.33 -31.77
N LEU A 16 -24.61 24.06 -32.05
CA LEU A 16 -24.64 23.04 -31.02
C LEU A 16 -23.31 23.09 -30.26
N LEU A 17 -23.31 23.86 -29.17
CA LEU A 17 -22.27 23.78 -28.16
C LEU A 17 -22.37 22.39 -27.55
N PHE A 18 -21.60 21.45 -28.08
CA PHE A 18 -21.30 20.21 -27.40
C PHE A 18 -20.47 20.54 -26.17
N VAL A 19 -21.16 20.77 -25.06
CA VAL A 19 -20.52 20.72 -23.75
C VAL A 19 -20.24 19.26 -23.50
N ALA A 20 -19.06 18.82 -23.90
CA ALA A 20 -18.56 17.52 -23.48
C ALA A 20 -18.51 17.53 -21.94
N PRO A 21 -19.15 16.59 -21.23
CA PRO A 21 -18.95 16.48 -19.82
C PRO A 21 -17.48 16.19 -19.59
N ILE A 22 -16.78 17.13 -19.00
CA ILE A 22 -15.46 16.88 -18.43
C ILE A 22 -15.71 15.87 -17.32
N TYR A 23 -15.60 14.60 -17.64
CA TYR A 23 -15.41 13.58 -16.63
C TYR A 23 -14.07 13.90 -15.98
N LEU A 24 -14.13 14.68 -14.91
CA LEU A 24 -13.09 14.70 -13.92
C LEU A 24 -13.02 13.26 -13.41
N ALA A 25 -12.13 12.49 -14.01
CA ALA A 25 -11.68 11.27 -13.42
C ALA A 25 -11.09 11.67 -12.06
N GLN A 26 -11.90 11.58 -11.03
CA GLN A 26 -11.40 11.59 -9.67
C GLN A 26 -10.54 10.34 -9.57
N SER A 27 -9.26 10.51 -9.88
CA SER A 27 -8.28 9.54 -9.45
C SER A 27 -8.37 9.57 -7.93
N SER A 28 -9.10 8.61 -7.39
CA SER A 28 -9.07 8.31 -5.98
C SER A 28 -7.60 8.04 -5.66
N ARG A 29 -6.94 9.04 -5.10
CA ARG A 29 -5.59 8.87 -4.58
C ARG A 29 -5.64 7.68 -3.64
N PRO A 30 -4.82 6.65 -3.86
CA PRO A 30 -4.74 5.56 -2.92
C PRO A 30 -4.46 6.16 -1.55
N ALA A 31 -5.13 5.63 -0.53
CA ALA A 31 -5.02 6.09 0.83
C ALA A 31 -3.54 6.30 1.21
N LYS A 32 -3.30 7.27 2.08
CA LYS A 32 -1.99 7.78 2.58
C LYS A 32 -0.87 6.72 2.79
N ALA A 33 -1.21 5.44 2.91
CA ALA A 33 -0.28 4.32 3.03
C ALA A 33 0.55 4.06 1.75
N ALA A 34 0.02 4.31 0.56
CA ALA A 34 0.74 4.13 -0.70
C ALA A 34 1.76 5.25 -0.98
N SER A 35 1.71 6.35 -0.23
CA SER A 35 2.62 7.49 -0.35
C SER A 35 3.64 7.55 0.80
N ALA A 36 3.63 6.60 1.72
CA ALA A 36 4.67 6.51 2.75
C ALA A 36 5.99 6.14 2.06
N GLY A 37 6.94 7.07 2.09
CA GLY A 37 8.32 6.82 1.65
C GLY A 37 8.97 5.68 2.43
N PRO A 38 10.18 5.25 2.01
CA PRO A 38 10.93 4.25 2.75
C PRO A 38 11.13 4.64 4.22
N GLU A 39 10.97 3.69 5.11
CA GLU A 39 11.19 3.85 6.55
C GLU A 39 12.35 2.96 6.99
N THR A 40 13.23 3.49 7.84
CA THR A 40 14.37 2.76 8.40
C THR A 40 14.21 2.63 9.90
N GLY A 41 14.48 1.45 10.42
CA GLY A 41 14.40 1.14 11.84
C GLY A 41 14.78 -0.31 12.09
N PHE A 42 14.33 -0.86 13.21
CA PHE A 42 14.65 -2.25 13.54
C PHE A 42 13.46 -3.17 13.26
N ALA A 43 13.76 -4.34 12.73
CA ALA A 43 12.87 -5.49 12.70
C ALA A 43 13.14 -6.40 13.88
N ILE A 44 12.07 -6.92 14.44
CA ILE A 44 12.05 -8.07 15.34
C ILE A 44 11.19 -9.16 14.70
N TYR A 45 11.05 -10.31 15.28
CA TYR A 45 10.19 -11.37 14.77
C TYR A 45 9.44 -12.10 15.89
N TYR A 46 8.31 -12.70 15.51
CA TYR A 46 7.44 -13.44 16.44
C TYR A 46 8.12 -14.66 17.02
N SER A 47 7.89 -14.91 18.30
CA SER A 47 8.22 -16.17 18.93
C SER A 47 7.38 -17.32 18.36
N ASP A 48 7.98 -18.52 18.25
CA ASP A 48 7.28 -19.73 17.82
C ASP A 48 6.11 -20.12 18.76
N GLN A 49 6.13 -19.66 20.01
CA GLN A 49 5.05 -19.86 20.99
C GLN A 49 3.75 -19.13 20.59
N LEU A 50 3.81 -18.19 19.65
CA LEU A 50 2.66 -17.42 19.19
C LEU A 50 1.88 -18.10 18.06
N VAL A 51 2.39 -19.21 17.50
CA VAL A 51 1.70 -19.95 16.44
C VAL A 51 0.29 -20.30 16.85
N GLY A 52 -0.68 -20.00 16.00
CA GLY A 52 -2.11 -20.24 16.24
C GLY A 52 -2.83 -19.11 17.00
N ARG A 53 -2.10 -18.09 17.51
CA ARG A 53 -2.74 -16.93 18.15
C ARG A 53 -3.45 -16.05 17.13
N PRO A 54 -4.60 -15.45 17.49
CA PRO A 54 -5.29 -14.49 16.65
C PRO A 54 -4.43 -13.25 16.40
N LEU A 55 -4.38 -12.81 15.15
CA LEU A 55 -3.79 -11.55 14.73
C LEU A 55 -4.87 -10.45 14.69
N ALA A 56 -4.45 -9.18 14.60
CA ALA A 56 -5.38 -8.06 14.61
C ALA A 56 -6.36 -8.06 13.43
N ASN A 57 -6.01 -8.67 12.30
CA ASN A 57 -6.90 -8.81 11.15
C ASN A 57 -7.86 -10.01 11.24
N GLY A 58 -7.83 -10.79 12.32
CA GLY A 58 -8.66 -11.98 12.55
C GLY A 58 -8.07 -13.30 12.04
N GLU A 59 -6.97 -13.28 11.30
CA GLU A 59 -6.22 -14.49 10.94
C GLU A 59 -5.49 -15.06 12.16
N LYS A 60 -5.04 -16.30 12.07
CA LYS A 60 -4.15 -16.90 13.07
C LYS A 60 -2.71 -16.78 12.62
N TYR A 61 -1.81 -16.52 13.56
CA TYR A 61 -0.39 -16.48 13.26
C TYR A 61 0.11 -17.84 12.78
N ASP A 62 0.74 -17.82 11.61
CA ASP A 62 1.45 -18.95 11.02
C ASP A 62 2.90 -18.57 10.76
N SER A 63 3.82 -19.25 11.42
CA SER A 63 5.26 -18.98 11.31
C SER A 63 5.86 -19.24 9.93
N LYS A 64 5.16 -19.99 9.07
CA LYS A 64 5.60 -20.38 7.72
C LYS A 64 5.18 -19.40 6.61
N VAL A 65 4.32 -18.45 6.94
CA VAL A 65 3.79 -17.45 6.00
C VAL A 65 4.63 -16.18 6.05
N LEU A 66 4.84 -15.53 4.90
CA LEU A 66 5.48 -14.24 4.81
C LEU A 66 4.52 -13.13 5.23
N SER A 67 4.53 -12.80 6.51
CA SER A 67 3.66 -11.79 7.10
C SER A 67 4.39 -10.95 8.14
N ALA A 68 3.77 -9.84 8.52
CA ALA A 68 4.33 -8.94 9.53
C ALA A 68 3.26 -8.10 10.23
N ALA A 69 3.61 -7.59 11.40
CA ALA A 69 2.90 -6.53 12.08
C ALA A 69 3.54 -5.17 11.77
N HIS A 70 2.69 -4.18 11.56
CA HIS A 70 3.08 -2.77 11.46
C HIS A 70 2.05 -1.91 12.18
N ARG A 71 2.49 -0.76 12.74
CA ARG A 71 1.61 0.05 13.59
C ARG A 71 0.46 0.71 12.83
N THR A 72 0.68 1.12 11.59
CA THR A 72 -0.24 2.00 10.86
C THR A 72 -0.59 1.57 9.46
N LEU A 73 0.25 0.78 8.78
CA LEU A 73 -0.04 0.33 7.42
C LEU A 73 -1.32 -0.51 7.38
N PRO A 74 -2.22 -0.28 6.41
CA PRO A 74 -3.44 -1.05 6.28
C PRO A 74 -3.17 -2.55 6.15
N PHE A 75 -4.05 -3.38 6.68
CA PHE A 75 -3.98 -4.83 6.48
C PHE A 75 -4.06 -5.17 4.99
N GLY A 76 -3.21 -6.09 4.56
CA GLY A 76 -3.08 -6.46 3.15
C GLY A 76 -2.03 -5.66 2.38
N THR A 77 -1.44 -4.63 2.99
CA THR A 77 -0.31 -3.93 2.37
C THR A 77 0.88 -4.87 2.22
N MET A 78 1.48 -4.87 1.03
CA MET A 78 2.70 -5.64 0.77
C MET A 78 3.92 -4.74 0.95
N VAL A 79 4.86 -5.20 1.73
CA VAL A 79 6.03 -4.43 2.16
C VAL A 79 7.30 -5.21 1.86
N LYS A 80 8.23 -4.58 1.16
CA LYS A 80 9.59 -5.09 1.00
C LYS A 80 10.41 -4.71 2.22
N VAL A 81 10.99 -5.70 2.87
CA VAL A 81 11.88 -5.54 4.02
C VAL A 81 13.28 -5.92 3.61
N THR A 82 14.22 -5.00 3.75
CA THR A 82 15.63 -5.21 3.42
C THR A 82 16.48 -5.14 4.68
N ASN A 83 17.21 -6.21 4.97
CA ASN A 83 18.19 -6.24 6.05
C ASN A 83 19.44 -5.46 5.60
N LEU A 84 19.70 -4.33 6.25
CA LEU A 84 20.81 -3.43 5.85
C LEU A 84 22.19 -3.97 6.16
N LYS A 85 22.30 -5.04 6.94
CA LYS A 85 23.57 -5.70 7.25
C LYS A 85 24.07 -6.57 6.09
N ASN A 86 23.15 -7.21 5.34
CA ASN A 86 23.48 -8.22 4.33
C ASN A 86 22.79 -8.02 2.98
N ASP A 87 21.98 -6.97 2.83
CA ASP A 87 21.16 -6.63 1.66
C ASP A 87 20.14 -7.70 1.22
N LYS A 88 19.88 -8.71 2.06
CA LYS A 88 18.80 -9.67 1.82
C LYS A 88 17.45 -9.01 2.05
N SER A 89 16.49 -9.34 1.21
CA SER A 89 15.16 -8.80 1.28
C SER A 89 14.07 -9.87 1.12
N THR A 90 12.90 -9.57 1.63
CA THR A 90 11.69 -10.36 1.43
C THR A 90 10.50 -9.42 1.35
N VAL A 91 9.40 -9.89 0.77
CA VAL A 91 8.13 -9.15 0.72
C VAL A 91 7.14 -9.83 1.65
N VAL A 92 6.55 -9.04 2.55
CA VAL A 92 5.62 -9.50 3.56
C VAL A 92 4.27 -8.81 3.42
N LYS A 93 3.22 -9.50 3.83
CA LYS A 93 1.86 -8.95 3.94
C LYS A 93 1.61 -8.47 5.37
N ILE A 94 1.16 -7.23 5.51
CA ILE A 94 0.76 -6.71 6.82
C ILE A 94 -0.60 -7.30 7.21
N ASN A 95 -0.65 -8.01 8.33
CA ASN A 95 -1.86 -8.66 8.85
C ASN A 95 -2.04 -8.51 10.36
N ASP A 96 -1.19 -7.72 11.01
CA ASP A 96 -1.25 -7.50 12.45
C ASP A 96 -0.81 -6.09 12.84
N ARG A 97 -1.02 -5.72 14.10
CA ARG A 97 -0.61 -4.44 14.69
C ARG A 97 0.52 -4.64 15.68
N GLY A 98 1.47 -3.73 15.63
CA GLY A 98 2.70 -3.72 16.41
C GLY A 98 3.90 -3.33 15.52
N PRO A 99 5.12 -3.42 16.01
CA PRO A 99 5.53 -3.85 17.36
C PRO A 99 5.05 -2.92 18.47
N HIS A 100 4.79 -3.48 19.64
CA HIS A 100 4.51 -2.72 20.86
C HIS A 100 5.81 -2.49 21.62
N GLY A 101 5.92 -1.36 22.31
CA GLY A 101 7.12 -1.02 23.07
C GLY A 101 8.00 0.01 22.35
N SER A 102 9.29 -0.28 22.17
CA SER A 102 10.24 0.68 21.61
C SER A 102 9.84 1.16 20.20
N LYS A 103 9.80 2.49 20.01
CA LYS A 103 9.53 3.11 18.71
C LYS A 103 10.62 2.83 17.67
N ALA A 104 11.81 2.44 18.10
CA ALA A 104 12.89 2.04 17.21
C ALA A 104 12.60 0.74 16.46
N ASN A 105 11.73 -0.11 17.00
CA ASN A 105 11.22 -1.30 16.31
C ASN A 105 10.03 -0.88 15.44
N ILE A 106 10.18 -1.02 14.13
CA ILE A 106 9.19 -0.55 13.15
C ILE A 106 8.35 -1.66 12.55
N ILE A 107 8.84 -2.89 12.58
CA ILE A 107 8.16 -4.05 12.00
C ILE A 107 8.46 -5.31 12.81
N ASP A 108 7.44 -6.17 12.94
CA ASP A 108 7.54 -7.47 13.61
C ASP A 108 7.26 -8.56 12.57
N LEU A 109 8.29 -9.29 12.19
CA LEU A 109 8.26 -10.25 11.09
C LEU A 109 7.77 -11.64 11.54
N SER A 110 7.11 -12.37 10.66
CA SER A 110 6.96 -13.79 10.82
C SER A 110 8.32 -14.49 10.87
N ARG A 111 8.38 -15.67 11.46
CA ARG A 111 9.62 -16.48 11.48
C ARG A 111 10.17 -16.69 10.08
N ARG A 112 9.32 -17.06 9.13
CA ARG A 112 9.71 -17.28 7.73
C ARG A 112 10.34 -16.03 7.12
N ALA A 113 9.76 -14.85 7.33
CA ALA A 113 10.31 -13.61 6.81
C ALA A 113 11.68 -13.29 7.42
N ALA A 114 11.83 -13.49 8.73
CA ALA A 114 13.09 -13.28 9.43
C ALA A 114 14.18 -14.26 8.94
N GLU A 115 13.84 -15.49 8.63
CA GLU A 115 14.76 -16.45 8.03
C GLU A 115 15.24 -16.02 6.64
N GLU A 116 14.34 -15.50 5.80
CA GLU A 116 14.67 -15.07 4.44
C GLU A 116 15.66 -13.90 4.39
N ILE A 117 15.64 -13.03 5.38
CA ILE A 117 16.61 -11.93 5.50
C ILE A 117 17.76 -12.24 6.44
N ASP A 118 17.88 -13.50 6.88
CA ASP A 118 18.98 -14.02 7.68
C ASP A 118 19.23 -13.23 8.98
N MET A 119 18.17 -12.97 9.75
CA MET A 119 18.26 -12.23 11.00
C MET A 119 17.99 -13.07 12.27
N ILE A 120 17.72 -14.36 12.13
CA ILE A 120 17.32 -15.20 13.26
C ILE A 120 18.37 -15.21 14.37
N LYS A 121 19.64 -15.36 14.03
CA LYS A 121 20.74 -15.39 15.00
C LYS A 121 20.90 -14.07 15.73
N ASP A 122 20.72 -12.96 15.02
CA ASP A 122 20.85 -11.61 15.58
C ASP A 122 19.66 -11.22 16.46
N GLY A 123 18.51 -11.86 16.27
CA GLY A 123 17.25 -11.58 16.96
C GLY A 123 16.59 -10.25 16.61
N LYS A 124 17.37 -9.31 16.12
CA LYS A 124 16.99 -7.95 15.74
C LYS A 124 17.90 -7.48 14.60
N ALA A 125 17.30 -6.83 13.61
CA ALA A 125 18.06 -6.33 12.46
C ALA A 125 17.67 -4.91 12.10
N LYS A 126 18.63 -4.09 11.71
CA LYS A 126 18.35 -2.79 11.10
C LYS A 126 17.86 -3.02 9.68
N VAL A 127 16.68 -2.53 9.36
CA VAL A 127 16.02 -2.75 8.08
C VAL A 127 15.53 -1.44 7.47
N ARG A 128 15.37 -1.48 6.16
CA ARG A 128 14.57 -0.52 5.40
C ARG A 128 13.30 -1.21 4.93
N ILE A 129 12.15 -0.58 5.12
CA ILE A 129 10.88 -1.05 4.64
C ILE A 129 10.32 -0.11 3.57
N GLU A 130 9.70 -0.69 2.55
CA GLU A 130 9.10 0.03 1.42
C GLU A 130 7.78 -0.63 1.05
N VAL A 131 6.73 0.15 0.90
CA VAL A 131 5.45 -0.35 0.39
C VAL A 131 5.61 -0.65 -1.10
N VAL A 132 5.37 -1.90 -1.50
CA VAL A 132 5.45 -2.34 -2.90
C VAL A 132 4.08 -2.55 -3.53
N GLU A 133 3.06 -2.81 -2.73
CA GLU A 133 1.67 -2.92 -3.16
C GLU A 133 0.74 -2.44 -2.03
N ALA A 134 -0.16 -1.52 -2.34
CA ALA A 134 -1.18 -1.07 -1.40
C ALA A 134 -2.20 -2.18 -1.13
N ALA A 135 -2.84 -2.13 0.06
CA ALA A 135 -3.94 -3.03 0.38
C ALA A 135 -5.05 -2.93 -0.67
N LYS A 136 -5.53 -4.07 -1.16
CA LYS A 136 -6.71 -4.12 -2.03
C LYS A 136 -7.96 -3.86 -1.19
N LYS A 137 -8.85 -3.00 -1.72
CA LYS A 137 -10.16 -2.76 -1.11
C LYS A 137 -11.09 -3.95 -1.31
#